data_9c33cff59cbb57ad60bbadcb256bee61
#
_entry.id   9c33cff59cbb57ad60bbadcb256bee61
#
_cell.length_a   1.000
_cell.length_b   1.000
_cell.length_c   1.000
_cell.angle_alpha   90.00
_cell.angle_beta   90.00
_cell.angle_gamma   90.00
#
_symmetry.space_group_name_H-M   'P 1'
#
loop_
_entity.id
_entity.type
_entity.pdbx_description
1 polymer ?
#
loop_
_entity_poly.entity_id
_entity_poly.type
_entity_poly.pdbx_seq_one_letter_code
_entity_poly.pdbx_strand_id
1 'polypeptide(L)'
;QSADFDGRLSRGLPAVAQIGLPTLRRRLEAGDSLEQAGVQVLLALMAQVVDTNLIARGGLEGQQWAMEQAKNLTQGRGATQQEAEKLDRALIERNLSPGGCADLLAITYFLEFLSRM
;
A
#
# COMPACT_ATOMS: atom_id res chain seq x y z
N GLN A 1 -8.43 17.73 15.18
CA GLN A 1 -8.43 16.30 14.97
C GLN A 1 -9.33 15.86 13.82
N SER A 2 -10.57 16.35 13.81
CA SER A 2 -11.47 16.06 12.68
C SER A 2 -10.89 16.57 11.38
N ALA A 3 -10.30 17.76 11.40
CA ALA A 3 -9.72 18.35 10.20
C ALA A 3 -8.59 17.51 9.66
N ASP A 4 -7.72 16.97 10.54
CA ASP A 4 -6.62 16.11 10.12
C ASP A 4 -7.16 14.81 9.55
N PHE A 5 -8.15 14.22 10.20
CA PHE A 5 -8.77 12.99 9.72
C PHE A 5 -9.42 13.21 8.37
N ASP A 6 -10.21 14.28 8.23
CA ASP A 6 -10.89 14.61 6.98
C ASP A 6 -9.90 14.87 5.85
N GLY A 7 -8.79 15.56 6.16
CA GLY A 7 -7.75 15.82 5.18
C GLY A 7 -7.07 14.55 4.71
N ARG A 8 -6.75 13.64 5.63
CA ARG A 8 -6.15 12.36 5.28
C ARG A 8 -7.09 11.50 4.46
N LEU A 9 -8.37 11.47 4.86
CA LEU A 9 -9.38 10.71 4.13
C LEU A 9 -9.56 11.26 2.72
N SER A 10 -9.64 12.58 2.60
CA SER A 10 -9.81 13.27 1.33
C SER A 10 -8.66 12.97 0.37
N ARG A 11 -7.42 12.91 0.90
CA ARG A 11 -6.24 12.61 0.08
C ARG A 11 -6.13 11.11 -0.23
N GLY A 12 -6.63 10.25 0.68
CA GLY A 12 -6.49 8.82 0.54
C GLY A 12 -7.55 8.16 -0.32
N LEU A 13 -8.77 8.70 -0.34
CA LEU A 13 -9.85 8.08 -1.10
C LEU A 13 -9.57 7.99 -2.60
N PRO A 14 -8.98 9.00 -3.26
CA PRO A 14 -8.60 8.83 -4.66
C PRO A 14 -7.62 7.68 -4.86
N ALA A 15 -6.67 7.49 -3.94
CA ALA A 15 -5.73 6.37 -4.04
C ALA A 15 -6.44 5.03 -3.88
N VAL A 16 -7.41 4.94 -2.97
CA VAL A 16 -8.21 3.72 -2.83
C VAL A 16 -8.99 3.43 -4.11
N ALA A 17 -9.65 4.45 -4.67
CA ALA A 17 -10.46 4.28 -5.87
C ALA A 17 -9.62 3.99 -7.12
N GLN A 18 -8.46 4.62 -7.24
CA GLN A 18 -7.66 4.58 -8.47
C GLN A 18 -6.58 3.52 -8.43
N ILE A 19 -6.11 3.13 -7.26
CA ILE A 19 -5.01 2.18 -7.09
C ILE A 19 -5.47 0.95 -6.32
N GLY A 20 -6.00 1.15 -5.10
CA GLY A 20 -6.29 0.04 -4.19
C GLY A 20 -7.33 -0.93 -4.74
N LEU A 21 -8.53 -0.42 -5.03
CA LEU A 21 -9.61 -1.27 -5.50
C LEU A 21 -9.32 -1.93 -6.86
N PRO A 22 -8.82 -1.19 -7.86
CA PRO A 22 -8.51 -1.85 -9.13
C PRO A 22 -7.45 -2.94 -8.99
N THR A 23 -6.41 -2.70 -8.19
CA THR A 23 -5.36 -3.70 -7.97
C THR A 23 -5.92 -4.92 -7.25
N LEU A 24 -6.70 -4.70 -6.19
CA LEU A 24 -7.30 -5.81 -5.43
C LEU A 24 -8.15 -6.69 -6.33
N ARG A 25 -9.03 -6.08 -7.10
CA ARG A 25 -9.95 -6.81 -7.98
C ARG A 25 -9.21 -7.58 -9.06
N ARG A 26 -8.22 -6.95 -9.67
CA ARG A 26 -7.42 -7.59 -10.71
C ARG A 26 -6.68 -8.82 -10.17
N ARG A 27 -6.09 -8.69 -8.97
CA ARG A 27 -5.34 -9.79 -8.39
C ARG A 27 -6.24 -10.93 -7.96
N LEU A 28 -7.40 -10.63 -7.40
CA LEU A 28 -8.37 -11.66 -7.04
C LEU A 28 -8.87 -12.41 -8.28
N GLU A 29 -9.13 -11.69 -9.37
CA GLU A 29 -9.53 -12.30 -10.63
C GLU A 29 -8.44 -13.19 -11.21
N ALA A 30 -7.19 -12.84 -10.97
CA ALA A 30 -6.05 -13.61 -11.44
C ALA A 30 -5.80 -14.87 -10.59
N GLY A 31 -6.55 -15.05 -9.50
CA GLY A 31 -6.47 -16.24 -8.68
C GLY A 31 -5.71 -16.08 -7.37
N ASP A 32 -5.27 -14.87 -7.05
CA ASP A 32 -4.62 -14.61 -5.76
C ASP A 32 -5.59 -14.85 -4.61
N SER A 33 -5.07 -15.34 -3.49
CA SER A 33 -5.83 -15.31 -2.25
C SER A 33 -6.01 -13.86 -1.80
N LEU A 34 -6.92 -13.64 -0.85
CA LEU A 34 -7.13 -12.29 -0.31
C LEU A 34 -5.85 -11.73 0.28
N GLU A 35 -5.08 -12.56 0.99
CA GLU A 35 -3.80 -12.16 1.56
C GLU A 35 -2.79 -11.79 0.48
N GLN A 36 -2.66 -12.63 -0.54
CA GLN A 36 -1.71 -12.37 -1.63
C GLN A 36 -2.08 -11.08 -2.37
N ALA A 37 -3.36 -10.91 -2.65
CA ALA A 37 -3.83 -9.70 -3.31
C ALA A 37 -3.55 -8.46 -2.46
N GLY A 38 -3.73 -8.56 -1.14
CA GLY A 38 -3.46 -7.45 -0.23
C GLY A 38 -2.02 -7.00 -0.24
N VAL A 39 -1.08 -7.94 -0.33
CA VAL A 39 0.34 -7.60 -0.44
C VAL A 39 0.59 -6.78 -1.71
N GLN A 40 0.00 -7.20 -2.82
CA GLN A 40 0.16 -6.47 -4.09
C GLN A 40 -0.46 -5.08 -4.01
N VAL A 41 -1.60 -4.95 -3.35
CA VAL A 41 -2.25 -3.65 -3.14
C VAL A 41 -1.35 -2.73 -2.31
N LEU A 42 -0.81 -3.25 -1.21
CA LEU A 42 0.07 -2.46 -0.36
C LEU A 42 1.27 -1.95 -1.14
N LEU A 43 1.91 -2.81 -1.92
CA LEU A 43 3.07 -2.42 -2.73
C LEU A 43 2.69 -1.40 -3.80
N ALA A 44 1.54 -1.56 -4.43
CA ALA A 44 1.07 -0.62 -5.44
C ALA A 44 0.82 0.76 -4.82
N LEU A 45 0.26 0.79 -3.62
CA LEU A 45 0.06 2.05 -2.90
C LEU A 45 1.40 2.68 -2.51
N MET A 46 2.32 1.88 -1.98
CA MET A 46 3.66 2.37 -1.60
C MET A 46 4.41 2.95 -2.80
N ALA A 47 4.21 2.39 -3.98
CA ALA A 47 4.89 2.84 -5.19
C ALA A 47 4.41 4.21 -5.67
N GLN A 48 3.22 4.65 -5.24
CA GLN A 48 2.59 5.84 -5.83
C GLN A 48 2.14 6.89 -4.82
N VAL A 49 2.00 6.53 -3.55
CA VAL A 49 1.41 7.41 -2.54
C VAL A 49 2.50 7.90 -1.60
N VAL A 50 2.49 9.20 -1.31
CA VAL A 50 3.35 9.76 -0.27
C VAL A 50 2.81 9.35 1.09
N ASP A 51 3.64 8.70 1.88
CA ASP A 51 3.25 8.13 3.17
C ASP A 51 3.89 8.95 4.29
N THR A 52 3.06 9.68 5.05
CA THR A 52 3.56 10.56 6.10
C THR A 52 4.22 9.78 7.25
N ASN A 53 3.84 8.50 7.45
CA ASN A 53 4.54 7.69 8.44
C ASN A 53 5.96 7.36 8.00
N LEU A 54 6.17 7.10 6.72
CA LEU A 54 7.52 6.89 6.20
C LEU A 54 8.36 8.13 6.36
N ILE A 55 7.78 9.29 6.05
CA ILE A 55 8.48 10.58 6.20
C ILE A 55 8.81 10.85 7.66
N ALA A 56 7.86 10.60 8.57
CA ALA A 56 8.06 10.85 9.99
C ALA A 56 9.22 10.03 10.56
N ARG A 57 9.39 8.79 10.08
CA ARG A 57 10.44 7.91 10.60
C ARG A 57 11.75 8.03 9.85
N GLY A 58 11.70 8.19 8.54
CA GLY A 58 12.89 8.13 7.70
C GLY A 58 13.17 9.38 6.88
N GLY A 59 12.36 10.43 7.05
CA GLY A 59 12.49 11.64 6.25
C GLY A 59 12.12 11.40 4.81
N LEU A 60 12.40 12.38 3.97
CA LEU A 60 12.13 12.25 2.53
C LEU A 60 12.95 11.14 1.90
N GLU A 61 14.16 10.91 2.41
CA GLU A 61 15.01 9.83 1.90
C GLU A 61 14.40 8.47 2.15
N GLY A 62 13.85 8.25 3.35
CA GLY A 62 13.20 6.99 3.68
C GLY A 62 11.96 6.76 2.83
N GLN A 63 11.17 7.81 2.64
CA GLN A 63 9.99 7.76 1.76
C GLN A 63 10.41 7.41 0.33
N GLN A 64 11.43 8.08 -0.18
CA GLN A 64 11.90 7.87 -1.54
C GLN A 64 12.43 6.44 -1.73
N TRP A 65 13.22 5.96 -0.78
CA TRP A 65 13.76 4.61 -0.83
C TRP A 65 12.64 3.56 -0.87
N ALA A 66 11.68 3.69 0.04
CA ALA A 66 10.57 2.74 0.12
C ALA A 66 9.73 2.75 -1.17
N MET A 67 9.47 3.94 -1.71
CA MET A 67 8.73 4.08 -2.95
C MET A 67 9.44 3.39 -4.11
N GLU A 68 10.75 3.55 -4.21
CA GLU A 68 11.53 2.91 -5.28
C GLU A 68 11.53 1.40 -5.15
N GLN A 69 11.67 0.88 -3.93
CA GLN A 69 11.62 -0.55 -3.71
C GLN A 69 10.27 -1.12 -4.14
N ALA A 70 9.20 -0.44 -3.78
CA ALA A 70 7.86 -0.89 -4.15
C ALA A 70 7.65 -0.81 -5.66
N LYS A 71 8.13 0.24 -6.31
CA LYS A 71 8.03 0.35 -7.77
C LYS A 71 8.70 -0.82 -8.47
N ASN A 72 9.88 -1.20 -7.99
CA ASN A 72 10.62 -2.32 -8.59
C ASN A 72 9.85 -3.63 -8.46
N LEU A 73 9.14 -3.82 -7.36
CA LEU A 73 8.42 -5.07 -7.10
C LEU A 73 7.04 -5.12 -7.76
N THR A 74 6.50 -3.97 -8.18
CA THR A 74 5.16 -3.95 -8.76
C THR A 74 5.15 -4.03 -10.28
N GLN A 75 6.31 -4.18 -10.89
CA GLN A 75 6.41 -4.32 -12.35
C GLN A 75 6.05 -5.75 -12.77
N GLY A 76 5.51 -5.86 -13.96
CA GLY A 76 5.20 -7.19 -14.54
C GLY A 76 4.18 -7.95 -13.72
N ARG A 77 4.56 -9.16 -13.29
CA ARG A 77 3.67 -10.05 -12.55
C ARG A 77 3.44 -9.64 -11.10
N GLY A 78 4.12 -8.60 -10.64
CA GLY A 78 4.09 -8.20 -9.25
C GLY A 78 5.15 -8.93 -8.42
N ALA A 79 5.06 -8.80 -7.10
CA ALA A 79 6.05 -9.35 -6.18
C ALA A 79 5.74 -10.79 -5.83
N THR A 80 6.79 -11.60 -5.71
CA THR A 80 6.66 -12.93 -5.09
C THR A 80 6.58 -12.73 -3.57
N GLN A 81 6.15 -13.78 -2.87
CA GLN A 81 6.11 -13.73 -1.41
C GLN A 81 7.50 -13.51 -0.83
N GLN A 82 8.52 -14.14 -1.39
CA GLN A 82 9.90 -13.98 -0.92
C GLN A 82 10.38 -12.54 -1.10
N GLU A 83 10.05 -11.93 -2.24
CA GLU A 83 10.40 -10.54 -2.50
C GLU A 83 9.73 -9.59 -1.51
N ALA A 84 8.44 -9.83 -1.24
CA ALA A 84 7.70 -9.00 -0.29
C ALA A 84 8.25 -9.14 1.12
N GLU A 85 8.59 -10.37 1.54
CA GLU A 85 9.17 -10.61 2.86
C GLU A 85 10.53 -9.96 3.02
N LYS A 86 11.33 -9.98 1.94
CA LYS A 86 12.63 -9.34 1.95
C LYS A 86 12.49 -7.82 2.13
N LEU A 87 11.54 -7.22 1.44
CA LEU A 87 11.28 -5.79 1.61
C LEU A 87 10.80 -5.48 3.03
N ASP A 88 9.92 -6.32 3.57
CA ASP A 88 9.42 -6.15 4.94
C ASP A 88 10.59 -6.13 5.93
N ARG A 89 11.51 -7.08 5.81
CA ARG A 89 12.69 -7.11 6.69
C ARG A 89 13.55 -5.86 6.52
N ALA A 90 13.73 -5.41 5.28
CA ALA A 90 14.54 -4.21 5.02
C ALA A 90 13.89 -2.96 5.62
N LEU A 91 12.56 -2.86 5.57
CA LEU A 91 11.83 -1.76 6.21
C LEU A 91 12.04 -1.79 7.72
N ILE A 92 11.91 -2.98 8.32
CA ILE A 92 12.10 -3.14 9.77
C ILE A 92 13.52 -2.72 10.17
N GLU A 93 14.53 -3.16 9.43
CA GLU A 93 15.92 -2.82 9.72
C GLU A 93 16.17 -1.31 9.66
N ARG A 94 15.46 -0.62 8.80
CA ARG A 94 15.57 0.82 8.65
C ARG A 94 14.64 1.59 9.56
N ASN A 95 13.88 0.89 10.40
CA ASN A 95 12.86 1.50 11.29
C ASN A 95 11.84 2.30 10.49
N LEU A 96 11.44 1.78 9.33
CA LEU A 96 10.43 2.39 8.47
C LEU A 96 9.14 1.60 8.54
N SER A 97 8.00 2.31 8.49
CA SER A 97 6.70 1.69 8.48
C SER A 97 5.79 2.39 7.48
N PRO A 98 5.23 1.66 6.51
CA PRO A 98 4.29 2.25 5.55
C PRO A 98 2.88 2.30 6.15
N GLY A 99 2.74 2.95 7.33
CA GLY A 99 1.48 2.96 8.06
C GLY A 99 0.35 3.66 7.32
N GLY A 100 0.67 4.73 6.58
CA GLY A 100 -0.35 5.40 5.78
C GLY A 100 -0.90 4.51 4.67
N CYS A 101 0.00 3.79 3.97
CA CYS A 101 -0.43 2.87 2.93
C CYS A 101 -1.18 1.67 3.51
N ALA A 102 -0.79 1.20 4.70
CA ALA A 102 -1.50 0.11 5.37
C ALA A 102 -2.92 0.53 5.73
N ASP A 103 -3.12 1.78 6.16
CA ASP A 103 -4.45 2.30 6.43
C ASP A 103 -5.30 2.32 5.15
N LEU A 104 -4.71 2.71 4.03
CA LEU A 104 -5.42 2.72 2.75
C LEU A 104 -5.78 1.31 2.30
N LEU A 105 -4.92 0.34 2.58
CA LEU A 105 -5.23 -1.06 2.30
C LEU A 105 -6.44 -1.52 3.11
N ALA A 106 -6.49 -1.15 4.40
CA ALA A 106 -7.62 -1.50 5.25
C ALA A 106 -8.92 -0.91 4.70
N ILE A 107 -8.89 0.34 4.25
CA ILE A 107 -10.06 0.98 3.65
C ILE A 107 -10.44 0.27 2.35
N THR A 108 -9.46 -0.12 1.55
CA THR A 108 -9.68 -0.85 0.30
C THR A 108 -10.44 -2.15 0.57
N TYR A 109 -9.99 -2.94 1.54
CA TYR A 109 -10.68 -4.17 1.93
C TYR A 109 -12.11 -3.89 2.38
N PHE A 110 -12.27 -2.88 3.23
CA PHE A 110 -13.57 -2.53 3.77
C PHE A 110 -14.57 -2.19 2.65
N LEU A 111 -14.15 -1.36 1.72
CA LEU A 111 -15.02 -0.94 0.62
C LEU A 111 -15.32 -2.12 -0.32
N GLU A 112 -14.35 -2.99 -0.56
CA GLU A 112 -14.60 -4.17 -1.38
C GLU A 112 -15.62 -5.10 -0.73
N PHE A 113 -15.50 -5.33 0.58
CA PHE A 113 -16.47 -6.17 1.29
C PHE A 113 -17.86 -5.56 1.28
N LEU A 114 -17.97 -4.24 1.46
CA LEU A 114 -19.26 -3.56 1.39
C LEU A 114 -19.91 -3.72 0.01
N SER A 115 -19.11 -3.68 -1.06
CA SER A 115 -19.64 -3.78 -2.41
C SER A 115 -20.19 -5.16 -2.71
N ARG A 116 -19.84 -6.18 -1.92
CA ARG A 116 -20.31 -7.55 -2.10
C ARG A 116 -21.56 -7.86 -1.28
N MET A 117 -21.95 -6.93 -0.44
CA MET A 117 -23.18 -7.08 0.36
C MET A 117 -24.40 -6.58 -0.44
#